data_af8b3de96a59701d5efb4937b6f57ac2
#
_entry.id   af8b3de96a59701d5efb4937b6f57ac2
#
_cell.length_a   1.000
_cell.length_b   1.000
_cell.length_c   1.000
_cell.angle_alpha   90.00
_cell.angle_beta   90.00
_cell.angle_gamma   90.00
#
_symmetry.space_group_name_H-M   'P 1'
#
loop_
_entity.id
_entity.type
_entity.pdbx_description
1 polymer ?
#
loop_
_entity_poly.entity_id
_entity_poly.type
_entity_poly.pdbx_seq_one_letter_code
_entity_poly.pdbx_strand_id
1 'polypeptide(L)'
;MTFVYKFVYMIKLDSFKIKLPIEQINCIKLDNHKAKHLPICEIFEGKEKIIQDKIMVTSLDHGFNRVTIDNLQNEVIIEGSAKILKSNYYDGISLNTFEQLHQELTRHKLIDISQDNLMKAQMFTLDCTVNLELKDIKQSVRATVEHGSMSSNYVIKNFTKGSNFGFVATRDVKSYKERSTGYNKLMEVLSTKSKFAKDYPDAIKRFNLNTLRFESNFANFAHVRDNFKVTSNTLGAILNSQENVNLKMFERIINGGKQLELFSDAYENLKFHDIIKEIGYKGFLEKFNYNLNAAKTFISVKYPRTPKSNPGARYKKIIEQKYAELTKDQRHFNNQFITEITEKLKTA
;
A
#
# COMPACT_ATOMS: atom_id res chain seq x y z
N MET A 1 -31.16 -24.28 -11.81
CA MET A 1 -30.72 -22.88 -11.57
C MET A 1 -29.59 -22.92 -10.57
N THR A 2 -28.35 -22.73 -11.05
CA THR A 2 -27.17 -22.71 -10.19
C THR A 2 -27.02 -21.27 -9.71
N PHE A 3 -27.30 -20.99 -8.44
CA PHE A 3 -27.01 -19.70 -7.84
C PHE A 3 -25.50 -19.54 -7.75
N VAL A 4 -24.93 -18.79 -8.66
CA VAL A 4 -23.57 -18.30 -8.52
C VAL A 4 -23.60 -17.22 -7.46
N TYR A 5 -23.24 -17.55 -6.22
CA TYR A 5 -22.96 -16.56 -5.19
C TYR A 5 -21.76 -15.72 -5.68
N LYS A 6 -22.06 -14.54 -6.20
CA LYS A 6 -21.04 -13.54 -6.49
C LYS A 6 -20.53 -13.09 -5.14
N PHE A 7 -19.34 -13.50 -4.74
CA PHE A 7 -18.66 -12.94 -3.58
C PHE A 7 -18.55 -11.43 -3.78
N VAL A 8 -19.26 -10.67 -2.97
CA VAL A 8 -19.20 -9.22 -2.99
C VAL A 8 -17.98 -8.84 -2.16
N TYR A 9 -16.92 -8.41 -2.81
CA TYR A 9 -15.73 -7.88 -2.13
C TYR A 9 -16.12 -6.58 -1.41
N MET A 10 -15.72 -6.45 -0.13
CA MET A 10 -16.00 -5.27 0.67
C MET A 10 -14.73 -4.46 0.85
N ILE A 11 -14.75 -3.22 0.40
CA ILE A 11 -13.65 -2.27 0.63
C ILE A 11 -13.53 -1.97 2.13
N LYS A 12 -12.29 -2.07 2.64
CA LYS A 12 -11.92 -1.69 4.01
C LYS A 12 -10.76 -0.69 3.96
N LEU A 13 -10.92 0.44 4.61
CA LEU A 13 -9.88 1.48 4.68
C LEU A 13 -9.26 1.48 6.07
N ASP A 14 -7.93 1.60 6.15
CA ASP A 14 -7.20 1.80 7.41
C ASP A 14 -6.96 3.28 7.69
N SER A 15 -6.77 4.09 6.66
CA SER A 15 -6.64 5.54 6.78
C SER A 15 -7.37 6.28 5.66
N PHE A 16 -7.72 7.52 5.92
CA PHE A 16 -8.40 8.39 4.95
C PHE A 16 -8.04 9.86 5.15
N LYS A 17 -8.08 10.57 4.05
CA LYS A 17 -8.08 12.03 4.01
C LYS A 17 -9.17 12.47 3.03
N ILE A 18 -10.19 13.13 3.57
CA ILE A 18 -11.35 13.60 2.81
C ILE A 18 -11.46 15.12 2.90
N LYS A 19 -12.09 15.72 1.90
CA LYS A 19 -12.47 17.11 1.88
C LYS A 19 -13.91 17.33 1.50
N LEU A 20 -14.47 18.41 2.03
CA LEU A 20 -15.82 18.89 1.74
C LEU A 20 -15.81 20.43 1.65
N PRO A 21 -16.67 21.01 0.82
CA PRO A 21 -17.03 22.42 0.92
C PRO A 21 -17.58 22.73 2.34
N ILE A 22 -17.27 23.92 2.86
CA ILE A 22 -17.72 24.31 4.23
C ILE A 22 -19.26 24.30 4.33
N GLU A 23 -19.96 24.68 3.25
CA GLU A 23 -21.43 24.68 3.20
C GLU A 23 -22.08 23.30 3.35
N GLN A 24 -21.33 22.21 3.17
CA GLN A 24 -21.81 20.85 3.40
C GLN A 24 -21.65 20.40 4.86
N ILE A 25 -21.09 21.24 5.71
CA ILE A 25 -20.94 21.00 7.14
C ILE A 25 -21.98 21.84 7.88
N ASN A 26 -22.84 21.18 8.66
CA ASN A 26 -23.93 21.85 9.37
C ASN A 26 -23.39 22.83 10.43
N CYS A 27 -22.31 22.46 11.11
CA CYS A 27 -21.70 23.27 12.15
C CYS A 27 -20.22 22.90 12.38
N ILE A 28 -19.40 23.94 12.66
CA ILE A 28 -18.01 23.81 13.10
C ILE A 28 -17.89 24.56 14.43
N LYS A 29 -17.45 23.87 15.50
CA LYS A 29 -17.30 24.44 16.84
C LYS A 29 -15.86 24.33 17.30
N LEU A 30 -15.14 25.44 17.33
CA LEU A 30 -13.73 25.49 17.70
C LEU A 30 -13.52 25.75 19.21
N ASP A 31 -14.52 26.25 19.92
CA ASP A 31 -14.42 26.81 21.30
C ASP A 31 -13.85 25.81 22.32
N ASN A 32 -14.11 24.52 22.12
CA ASN A 32 -13.66 23.45 23.02
C ASN A 32 -12.37 22.76 22.54
N HIS A 33 -11.72 23.26 21.51
CA HIS A 33 -10.59 22.59 20.87
C HIS A 33 -9.37 23.51 20.76
N LYS A 34 -8.18 22.92 20.93
CA LYS A 34 -6.93 23.64 20.69
C LYS A 34 -6.73 23.84 19.20
N ALA A 35 -7.27 24.92 18.66
CA ALA A 35 -7.11 25.29 17.27
C ALA A 35 -5.84 26.11 17.07
N LYS A 36 -5.13 25.85 15.98
CA LYS A 36 -3.97 26.62 15.54
C LYS A 36 -4.32 27.34 14.25
N HIS A 37 -4.32 28.67 14.29
CA HIS A 37 -4.48 29.49 13.09
C HIS A 37 -3.13 29.64 12.38
N LEU A 38 -3.10 29.42 11.07
CA LEU A 38 -1.91 29.40 10.22
C LEU A 38 -2.10 30.34 9.01
N PRO A 39 -2.16 31.67 9.22
CA PRO A 39 -2.19 32.61 8.10
C PRO A 39 -0.79 32.72 7.51
N ILE A 40 -0.70 32.83 6.18
CA ILE A 40 0.52 33.23 5.45
C ILE A 40 0.16 34.44 4.61
N CYS A 41 0.90 35.53 4.79
CA CYS A 41 0.78 36.76 4.01
C CYS A 41 2.03 36.95 3.16
N GLU A 42 1.88 37.31 1.92
CA GLU A 42 2.96 37.78 1.06
C GLU A 42 2.75 39.28 0.72
N ILE A 43 3.84 40.03 0.61
CA ILE A 43 3.80 41.42 0.14
C ILE A 43 3.98 41.41 -1.37
N PHE A 44 2.93 41.76 -2.09
CA PHE A 44 2.97 41.93 -3.53
C PHE A 44 2.63 43.38 -3.90
N GLU A 45 3.53 44.06 -4.62
CA GLU A 45 3.38 45.48 -5.01
C GLU A 45 3.08 46.40 -3.82
N GLY A 46 3.68 46.15 -2.66
CA GLY A 46 3.49 46.94 -1.44
C GLY A 46 2.16 46.70 -0.71
N LYS A 47 1.36 45.73 -1.13
CA LYS A 47 0.11 45.33 -0.47
C LYS A 47 0.25 43.95 0.12
N GLU A 48 -0.22 43.77 1.34
CA GLU A 48 -0.37 42.44 1.95
C GLU A 48 -1.43 41.63 1.20
N LYS A 49 -1.06 40.44 0.79
CA LYS A 49 -1.96 39.45 0.21
C LYS A 49 -1.93 38.18 1.08
N ILE A 50 -3.07 37.79 1.61
CA ILE A 50 -3.21 36.52 2.32
C ILE A 50 -3.20 35.42 1.26
N ILE A 51 -2.19 34.56 1.29
CA ILE A 51 -2.03 33.41 0.39
C ILE A 51 -2.41 32.08 1.05
N GLN A 52 -2.51 32.06 2.38
CA GLN A 52 -3.01 30.93 3.16
C GLN A 52 -3.78 31.45 4.36
N ASP A 53 -4.96 30.87 4.60
CA ASP A 53 -5.74 31.11 5.82
C ASP A 53 -6.35 29.78 6.27
N LYS A 54 -5.66 29.10 7.19
CA LYS A 54 -6.02 27.75 7.65
C LYS A 54 -6.13 27.70 9.16
N ILE A 55 -7.18 27.06 9.65
CA ILE A 55 -7.35 26.70 11.05
C ILE A 55 -7.19 25.19 11.16
N MET A 56 -6.29 24.74 12.03
CA MET A 56 -5.98 23.33 12.19
C MET A 56 -6.21 22.87 13.63
N VAL A 57 -6.97 21.79 13.77
CA VAL A 57 -7.18 21.08 15.06
C VAL A 57 -6.57 19.69 14.91
N THR A 58 -5.70 19.30 15.87
CA THR A 58 -4.98 18.03 15.84
C THR A 58 -5.22 17.24 17.12
N SER A 59 -4.95 15.94 17.06
CA SER A 59 -4.95 15.04 18.23
C SER A 59 -6.30 15.01 18.97
N LEU A 60 -7.38 14.88 18.22
CA LEU A 60 -8.74 14.91 18.76
C LEU A 60 -9.07 13.65 19.57
N ASP A 61 -8.80 12.47 19.01
CA ASP A 61 -8.96 11.17 19.69
C ASP A 61 -8.20 10.08 18.87
N HIS A 62 -8.23 8.85 19.33
CA HIS A 62 -7.69 7.71 18.59
C HIS A 62 -8.31 7.62 17.20
N GLY A 63 -7.47 7.75 16.18
CA GLY A 63 -7.90 7.64 14.79
C GLY A 63 -8.57 8.89 14.20
N PHE A 64 -8.94 9.88 15.00
CA PHE A 64 -9.36 11.19 14.52
C PHE A 64 -8.17 12.15 14.62
N ASN A 65 -7.40 12.20 13.53
CA ASN A 65 -6.05 12.77 13.58
C ASN A 65 -6.03 14.28 13.45
N ARG A 66 -6.79 14.82 12.49
CA ARG A 66 -6.77 16.24 12.17
C ARG A 66 -8.03 16.71 11.46
N VAL A 67 -8.44 17.93 11.76
CA VAL A 67 -9.36 18.72 10.95
C VAL A 67 -8.65 20.00 10.55
N THR A 68 -8.72 20.35 9.27
CA THR A 68 -8.18 21.60 8.72
C THR A 68 -9.32 22.35 8.04
N ILE A 69 -9.57 23.60 8.42
CA ILE A 69 -10.49 24.52 7.76
C ILE A 69 -9.64 25.41 6.90
N ASP A 70 -9.87 25.41 5.60
CA ASP A 70 -9.19 26.27 4.64
C ASP A 70 -10.17 27.36 4.21
N ASN A 71 -10.04 28.55 4.82
CA ASN A 71 -10.97 29.65 4.58
C ASN A 71 -10.83 30.21 3.17
N LEU A 72 -9.63 30.17 2.55
CA LEU A 72 -9.43 30.66 1.19
C LEU A 72 -10.06 29.74 0.15
N GLN A 73 -10.02 28.42 0.39
CA GLN A 73 -10.61 27.43 -0.52
C GLN A 73 -12.06 27.10 -0.17
N ASN A 74 -12.57 27.64 0.94
CA ASN A 74 -13.90 27.34 1.49
C ASN A 74 -14.12 25.83 1.67
N GLU A 75 -13.08 25.14 2.21
CA GLU A 75 -13.05 23.68 2.34
C GLU A 75 -12.69 23.24 3.77
N VAL A 76 -13.24 22.11 4.17
CA VAL A 76 -12.83 21.38 5.37
C VAL A 76 -12.18 20.07 4.97
N ILE A 77 -11.01 19.81 5.53
CA ILE A 77 -10.24 18.59 5.32
C ILE A 77 -10.23 17.79 6.63
N ILE A 78 -10.65 16.54 6.57
CA ILE A 78 -10.69 15.61 7.69
C ILE A 78 -9.71 14.47 7.42
N GLU A 79 -8.82 14.21 8.37
CA GLU A 79 -7.85 13.13 8.32
C GLU A 79 -8.06 12.17 9.49
N GLY A 80 -8.15 10.88 9.19
CA GLY A 80 -8.36 9.87 10.20
C GLY A 80 -7.86 8.49 9.81
N SER A 81 -8.04 7.57 10.74
CA SER A 81 -7.74 6.15 10.54
C SER A 81 -8.83 5.27 11.16
N ALA A 82 -8.84 3.99 10.81
CA ALA A 82 -9.79 3.02 11.33
C ALA A 82 -9.75 2.87 12.87
N LYS A 83 -8.71 3.36 13.55
CA LYS A 83 -8.67 3.43 15.02
C LYS A 83 -9.83 4.22 15.62
N ILE A 84 -10.46 5.12 14.85
CA ILE A 84 -11.67 5.83 15.24
C ILE A 84 -12.83 4.87 15.56
N LEU A 85 -12.84 3.67 14.96
CA LEU A 85 -13.86 2.63 15.17
C LEU A 85 -13.66 1.85 16.47
N LYS A 86 -12.61 2.15 17.25
CA LYS A 86 -12.35 1.56 18.58
C LYS A 86 -12.33 0.01 18.53
N SER A 87 -13.28 -0.65 19.21
CA SER A 87 -13.39 -2.12 19.23
C SER A 87 -13.55 -2.74 17.84
N ASN A 88 -14.11 -2.00 16.86
CA ASN A 88 -14.31 -2.46 15.48
C ASN A 88 -13.12 -2.10 14.54
N TYR A 89 -11.97 -1.70 15.10
CA TYR A 89 -10.77 -1.37 14.33
C TYR A 89 -10.35 -2.48 13.34
N TYR A 90 -10.50 -3.73 13.72
CA TYR A 90 -10.17 -4.88 12.86
C TYR A 90 -10.94 -4.88 11.54
N ASP A 91 -12.19 -4.40 11.55
CA ASP A 91 -13.09 -4.42 10.40
C ASP A 91 -12.78 -3.31 9.40
N GLY A 92 -11.99 -2.31 9.82
CA GLY A 92 -11.68 -1.17 8.97
C GLY A 92 -12.89 -0.28 8.68
N ILE A 93 -12.68 0.85 8.01
CA ILE A 93 -13.75 1.71 7.54
C ILE A 93 -14.33 1.09 6.27
N SER A 94 -15.61 0.74 6.32
CA SER A 94 -16.35 0.04 5.27
C SER A 94 -17.82 0.48 5.29
N LEU A 95 -18.63 -0.01 4.36
CA LEU A 95 -20.08 0.24 4.41
C LEU A 95 -20.70 -0.24 5.73
N ASN A 96 -20.25 -1.37 6.28
CA ASN A 96 -20.77 -1.92 7.53
C ASN A 96 -20.38 -1.11 8.77
N THR A 97 -19.30 -0.35 8.73
CA THR A 97 -18.80 0.48 9.84
C THR A 97 -19.00 1.97 9.59
N PHE A 98 -19.63 2.35 8.48
CA PHE A 98 -19.80 3.75 8.09
C PHE A 98 -20.63 4.55 9.09
N GLU A 99 -21.73 3.97 9.59
CA GLU A 99 -22.56 4.64 10.61
C GLU A 99 -21.74 4.94 11.87
N GLN A 100 -20.93 3.98 12.32
CA GLN A 100 -20.04 4.18 13.46
C GLN A 100 -18.98 5.26 13.17
N LEU A 101 -18.38 5.26 11.96
CA LEU A 101 -17.46 6.33 11.55
C LEU A 101 -18.12 7.70 11.69
N HIS A 102 -19.34 7.85 11.17
CA HIS A 102 -20.11 9.09 11.23
C HIS A 102 -20.36 9.52 12.70
N GLN A 103 -20.83 8.59 13.53
CA GLN A 103 -21.08 8.84 14.95
C GLN A 103 -19.82 9.28 15.71
N GLU A 104 -18.68 8.66 15.45
CA GLU A 104 -17.42 9.02 16.08
C GLU A 104 -16.86 10.36 15.59
N LEU A 105 -17.03 10.72 14.32
CA LEU A 105 -16.65 12.03 13.81
C LEU A 105 -17.47 13.16 14.44
N THR A 106 -18.77 12.96 14.63
CA THR A 106 -19.68 13.97 15.18
C THR A 106 -19.66 14.03 16.71
N ARG A 107 -19.28 12.93 17.39
CA ARG A 107 -19.22 12.83 18.86
C ARG A 107 -18.36 13.91 19.51
N HIS A 108 -17.30 14.34 18.86
CA HIS A 108 -16.40 15.38 19.37
C HIS A 108 -16.98 16.78 19.31
N LYS A 109 -18.16 16.95 18.69
CA LYS A 109 -18.82 18.26 18.50
C LYS A 109 -17.94 19.33 17.83
N LEU A 110 -16.83 18.92 17.20
CA LEU A 110 -15.99 19.81 16.41
C LEU A 110 -16.64 20.10 15.06
N ILE A 111 -17.13 19.05 14.40
CA ILE A 111 -17.86 19.11 13.14
C ILE A 111 -19.20 18.39 13.30
N ASP A 112 -20.22 18.96 12.70
CA ASP A 112 -21.52 18.31 12.51
C ASP A 112 -21.77 18.20 11.01
N ILE A 113 -21.90 16.96 10.52
CA ILE A 113 -22.04 16.62 9.11
C ILE A 113 -23.09 15.55 8.96
N SER A 114 -23.94 15.64 7.94
CA SER A 114 -24.88 14.57 7.61
C SER A 114 -24.16 13.34 7.01
N GLN A 115 -24.72 12.15 7.15
CA GLN A 115 -24.20 10.94 6.53
C GLN A 115 -24.10 11.08 5.00
N ASP A 116 -25.10 11.72 4.36
CA ASP A 116 -25.13 11.95 2.92
C ASP A 116 -23.98 12.86 2.46
N ASN A 117 -23.70 13.93 3.22
CA ASN A 117 -22.57 14.80 2.89
C ASN A 117 -21.24 14.13 3.14
N LEU A 118 -21.12 13.33 4.20
CA LEU A 118 -19.92 12.53 4.45
C LEU A 118 -19.67 11.52 3.31
N MET A 119 -20.72 10.85 2.80
CA MET A 119 -20.61 9.97 1.63
C MET A 119 -20.17 10.71 0.35
N LYS A 120 -20.54 11.98 0.20
CA LYS A 120 -20.15 12.84 -0.92
C LYS A 120 -18.74 13.44 -0.76
N ALA A 121 -18.13 13.33 0.43
CA ALA A 121 -16.80 13.86 0.69
C ALA A 121 -15.77 13.30 -0.30
N GLN A 122 -14.95 14.18 -0.88
CA GLN A 122 -13.91 13.80 -1.81
C GLN A 122 -12.70 13.22 -1.09
N MET A 123 -12.22 12.07 -1.53
CA MET A 123 -11.02 11.44 -0.99
C MET A 123 -9.76 11.87 -1.74
N PHE A 124 -8.72 12.26 -1.00
CA PHE A 124 -7.40 12.59 -1.55
C PHE A 124 -6.43 11.44 -1.44
N THR A 125 -6.37 10.86 -0.24
CA THR A 125 -5.49 9.73 0.06
C THR A 125 -6.26 8.71 0.88
N LEU A 126 -5.95 7.45 0.67
CA LEU A 126 -6.49 6.36 1.45
C LEU A 126 -5.52 5.19 1.49
N ASP A 127 -5.61 4.40 2.54
CA ASP A 127 -4.99 3.09 2.64
C ASP A 127 -6.09 2.04 2.63
N CYS A 128 -6.18 1.28 1.53
CA CYS A 128 -7.06 0.12 1.45
C CYS A 128 -6.36 -1.04 2.15
N THR A 129 -7.06 -1.72 3.06
CA THR A 129 -6.46 -2.73 3.92
C THR A 129 -7.23 -4.05 3.91
N VAL A 130 -6.51 -5.13 4.17
CA VAL A 130 -7.06 -6.45 4.43
C VAL A 130 -6.21 -7.18 5.46
N ASN A 131 -6.88 -7.94 6.34
CA ASN A 131 -6.22 -8.81 7.31
C ASN A 131 -6.31 -10.25 6.82
N LEU A 132 -5.17 -10.89 6.62
CA LEU A 132 -5.04 -12.26 6.13
C LEU A 132 -4.51 -13.15 7.24
N GLU A 133 -5.20 -14.22 7.54
CA GLU A 133 -4.70 -15.25 8.45
C GLU A 133 -3.92 -16.29 7.66
N LEU A 134 -2.60 -16.35 7.87
CA LEU A 134 -1.66 -17.17 7.12
C LEU A 134 -1.05 -18.25 8.02
N LYS A 135 -0.64 -19.37 7.45
CA LYS A 135 0.03 -20.45 8.17
C LYS A 135 1.40 -20.03 8.72
N ASP A 136 2.16 -19.29 7.91
CA ASP A 136 3.48 -18.78 8.28
C ASP A 136 3.73 -17.42 7.63
N ILE A 137 3.55 -16.35 8.41
CA ILE A 137 3.77 -14.98 7.93
C ILE A 137 5.22 -14.73 7.52
N LYS A 138 6.20 -15.29 8.27
CA LYS A 138 7.63 -15.03 7.96
C LYS A 138 8.00 -15.59 6.61
N GLN A 139 7.58 -16.82 6.31
CA GLN A 139 7.81 -17.42 5.00
C GLN A 139 6.99 -16.72 3.91
N SER A 140 5.77 -16.29 4.21
CA SER A 140 4.94 -15.54 3.27
C SER A 140 5.55 -14.17 2.91
N VAL A 141 6.07 -13.44 3.89
CA VAL A 141 6.81 -12.18 3.66
C VAL A 141 8.06 -12.44 2.85
N ARG A 142 8.85 -13.47 3.22
CA ARG A 142 10.06 -13.83 2.48
C ARG A 142 9.75 -14.20 1.04
N ALA A 143 8.76 -15.07 0.81
CA ALA A 143 8.33 -15.46 -0.54
C ALA A 143 7.89 -14.25 -1.37
N THR A 144 7.13 -13.31 -0.78
CA THR A 144 6.71 -12.08 -1.48
C THR A 144 7.90 -11.22 -1.87
N VAL A 145 8.90 -11.06 -0.98
CA VAL A 145 10.13 -10.30 -1.27
C VAL A 145 10.94 -10.97 -2.38
N GLU A 146 11.15 -12.27 -2.31
CA GLU A 146 11.92 -13.03 -3.29
C GLU A 146 11.26 -12.97 -4.67
N HIS A 147 9.96 -13.27 -4.76
CA HIS A 147 9.21 -13.21 -6.02
C HIS A 147 9.08 -11.79 -6.58
N GLY A 148 8.70 -10.83 -5.74
CA GLY A 148 8.50 -9.47 -6.19
C GLY A 148 9.82 -8.79 -6.60
N SER A 149 10.96 -9.16 -5.99
CA SER A 149 12.28 -8.64 -6.40
C SER A 149 12.70 -9.10 -7.81
N MET A 150 12.02 -10.09 -8.35
CA MET A 150 12.19 -10.49 -9.76
C MET A 150 11.44 -9.55 -10.70
N SER A 151 10.49 -8.75 -10.21
CA SER A 151 9.81 -7.73 -11.00
C SER A 151 10.68 -6.49 -11.15
N SER A 152 11.03 -6.13 -12.37
CA SER A 152 11.75 -4.87 -12.65
C SER A 152 10.96 -3.61 -12.33
N ASN A 153 9.67 -3.74 -12.03
CA ASN A 153 8.75 -2.62 -11.83
C ASN A 153 8.58 -2.20 -10.38
N TYR A 154 8.96 -3.06 -9.41
CA TYR A 154 8.84 -2.76 -7.98
C TYR A 154 10.19 -2.88 -7.28
N VAL A 155 10.46 -1.94 -6.38
CA VAL A 155 11.52 -2.06 -5.38
C VAL A 155 10.88 -2.64 -4.13
N ILE A 156 11.21 -3.90 -3.79
CA ILE A 156 10.67 -4.57 -2.62
C ILE A 156 11.76 -4.69 -1.57
N LYS A 157 11.43 -4.24 -0.37
CA LYS A 157 12.33 -4.29 0.78
C LYS A 157 11.61 -4.97 1.93
N ASN A 158 12.26 -5.95 2.54
CA ASN A 158 11.85 -6.41 3.86
C ASN A 158 12.28 -5.40 4.92
N PHE A 159 11.57 -5.39 6.03
CA PHE A 159 11.96 -4.62 7.19
C PHE A 159 11.74 -5.45 8.45
N THR A 160 12.56 -5.14 9.47
CA THR A 160 12.38 -5.64 10.84
C THR A 160 12.54 -4.44 11.76
N LYS A 161 11.52 -4.17 12.58
CA LYS A 161 11.55 -3.10 13.57
C LYS A 161 11.14 -3.68 14.93
N GLY A 162 12.13 -3.98 15.76
CA GLY A 162 11.91 -4.76 16.97
C GLY A 162 11.41 -6.17 16.62
N SER A 163 10.28 -6.56 17.18
CA SER A 163 9.60 -7.83 16.86
C SER A 163 8.71 -7.76 15.63
N ASN A 164 8.42 -6.56 15.12
CA ASN A 164 7.62 -6.40 13.90
C ASN A 164 8.46 -6.61 12.64
N PHE A 165 7.92 -7.34 11.70
CA PHE A 165 8.54 -7.63 10.41
C PHE A 165 7.50 -7.57 9.30
N GLY A 166 7.99 -7.30 8.08
CA GLY A 166 7.12 -7.17 6.92
C GLY A 166 7.90 -6.79 5.66
N PHE A 167 7.18 -6.40 4.63
CA PHE A 167 7.75 -5.87 3.40
C PHE A 167 7.07 -4.56 2.99
N VAL A 168 7.80 -3.77 2.22
CA VAL A 168 7.29 -2.60 1.50
C VAL A 168 7.64 -2.77 0.03
N ALA A 169 6.64 -2.75 -0.82
CA ALA A 169 6.78 -2.73 -2.26
C ALA A 169 6.46 -1.33 -2.80
N THR A 170 7.38 -0.72 -3.53
CA THR A 170 7.21 0.62 -4.09
C THR A 170 7.58 0.65 -5.56
N ARG A 171 6.85 1.47 -6.33
CA ARG A 171 7.11 1.74 -7.73
C ARG A 171 6.81 3.19 -8.02
N ASP A 172 7.75 3.88 -8.67
CA ASP A 172 7.53 5.23 -9.15
C ASP A 172 6.79 5.18 -10.50
N VAL A 173 5.65 5.84 -10.56
CA VAL A 173 4.79 5.90 -11.76
C VAL A 173 4.47 7.36 -12.03
N LYS A 174 5.08 7.93 -13.08
CA LYS A 174 4.91 9.32 -13.52
C LYS A 174 4.91 10.34 -12.35
N SER A 175 3.72 10.72 -11.88
CA SER A 175 3.56 11.77 -10.88
C SER A 175 3.25 11.26 -9.47
N TYR A 176 3.25 9.96 -9.25
CA TYR A 176 2.95 9.37 -7.93
C TYR A 176 3.78 8.14 -7.62
N LYS A 177 3.78 7.78 -6.34
CA LYS A 177 4.45 6.57 -5.85
C LYS A 177 3.40 5.52 -5.49
N GLU A 178 3.40 4.42 -6.25
CA GLU A 178 2.60 3.25 -5.92
C GLU A 178 3.26 2.49 -4.76
N ARG A 179 2.51 2.22 -3.71
CA ARG A 179 3.05 1.58 -2.51
C ARG A 179 2.07 0.55 -1.94
N SER A 180 2.62 -0.62 -1.60
CA SER A 180 1.92 -1.61 -0.78
C SER A 180 2.83 -2.09 0.35
N THR A 181 2.23 -2.44 1.48
CA THR A 181 2.95 -2.89 2.67
C THR A 181 2.27 -4.14 3.23
N GLY A 182 3.05 -5.17 3.53
CA GLY A 182 2.56 -6.36 4.22
C GLY A 182 3.32 -6.56 5.53
N TYR A 183 2.63 -6.71 6.67
CA TYR A 183 3.29 -6.82 7.97
C TYR A 183 2.42 -7.51 9.03
N ASN A 184 3.09 -8.01 10.09
CA ASN A 184 2.39 -8.57 11.24
C ASN A 184 1.73 -7.46 12.07
N LYS A 185 0.40 -7.35 11.98
CA LYS A 185 -0.35 -6.26 12.63
C LYS A 185 -0.32 -6.33 14.15
N LEU A 186 -0.43 -7.53 14.73
CA LEU A 186 -0.36 -7.69 16.18
C LEU A 186 0.99 -7.18 16.71
N MET A 187 2.08 -7.61 16.09
CA MET A 187 3.43 -7.20 16.51
C MET A 187 3.66 -5.68 16.32
N GLU A 188 3.09 -5.09 15.28
CA GLU A 188 3.14 -3.64 15.07
C GLU A 188 2.47 -2.90 16.22
N VAL A 189 1.24 -3.27 16.57
CA VAL A 189 0.47 -2.60 17.64
C VAL A 189 1.14 -2.79 19.00
N LEU A 190 1.66 -3.98 19.30
CA LEU A 190 2.35 -4.27 20.56
C LEU A 190 3.70 -3.53 20.66
N SER A 191 4.45 -3.44 19.56
CA SER A 191 5.78 -2.81 19.54
C SER A 191 5.74 -1.29 19.73
N THR A 192 4.66 -0.63 19.33
CA THR A 192 4.51 0.83 19.40
C THR A 192 4.12 1.33 20.79
N LYS A 193 3.91 0.45 21.79
CA LYS A 193 3.33 0.80 23.11
C LYS A 193 2.11 1.72 22.94
N SER A 194 1.30 1.42 21.95
CA SER A 194 0.21 2.25 21.48
C SER A 194 -0.79 2.53 22.63
N LYS A 195 -1.04 3.81 22.91
CA LYS A 195 -2.11 4.21 23.83
C LYS A 195 -3.44 3.57 23.38
N PHE A 196 -3.69 3.49 22.10
CA PHE A 196 -4.87 2.85 21.52
C PHE A 196 -5.03 1.39 21.97
N ALA A 197 -3.95 0.59 21.97
CA ALA A 197 -4.01 -0.81 22.40
C ALA A 197 -4.32 -0.97 23.90
N LYS A 198 -3.92 0.02 24.71
CA LYS A 198 -4.24 0.04 26.15
C LYS A 198 -5.68 0.43 26.41
N ASP A 199 -6.17 1.45 25.67
CA ASP A 199 -7.51 1.98 25.85
C ASP A 199 -8.58 1.05 25.23
N TYR A 200 -8.22 0.30 24.19
CA TYR A 200 -9.12 -0.62 23.46
C TYR A 200 -8.50 -2.02 23.27
N PRO A 201 -8.29 -2.79 24.35
CA PRO A 201 -7.67 -4.11 24.25
C PRO A 201 -8.48 -5.08 23.41
N ASP A 202 -9.82 -4.96 23.38
CA ASP A 202 -10.69 -5.81 22.56
C ASP A 202 -10.50 -5.59 21.06
N ALA A 203 -10.13 -4.40 20.64
CA ALA A 203 -9.78 -4.11 19.25
C ALA A 203 -8.57 -4.92 18.77
N ILE A 204 -7.70 -5.33 19.69
CA ILE A 204 -6.46 -6.03 19.40
C ILE A 204 -6.61 -7.55 19.48
N LYS A 205 -7.56 -8.05 20.26
CA LYS A 205 -7.78 -9.51 20.46
C LYS A 205 -8.06 -10.28 19.15
N ARG A 206 -8.61 -9.60 18.15
CA ARG A 206 -8.91 -10.20 16.83
C ARG A 206 -7.67 -10.38 15.97
N PHE A 207 -6.54 -9.72 16.29
CA PHE A 207 -5.26 -9.96 15.64
C PHE A 207 -4.51 -11.09 16.36
N ASN A 208 -4.00 -12.03 15.61
CA ASN A 208 -3.14 -13.08 16.14
C ASN A 208 -1.74 -13.01 15.50
N LEU A 209 -0.81 -13.87 15.96
CA LEU A 209 0.55 -13.91 15.43
C LEU A 209 0.63 -14.28 13.95
N ASN A 210 -0.44 -14.87 13.42
CA ASN A 210 -0.55 -15.28 12.03
C ASN A 210 -1.34 -14.29 11.16
N THR A 211 -1.73 -13.13 11.71
CA THR A 211 -2.41 -12.08 10.95
C THR A 211 -1.42 -11.19 10.20
N LEU A 212 -1.34 -11.35 8.89
CA LEU A 212 -0.69 -10.41 7.98
C LEU A 212 -1.70 -9.31 7.62
N ARG A 213 -1.39 -8.05 7.90
CA ARG A 213 -2.10 -6.92 7.29
C ARG A 213 -1.41 -6.56 6.00
N PHE A 214 -2.17 -6.56 4.91
CA PHE A 214 -1.76 -6.04 3.63
C PHE A 214 -2.46 -4.72 3.38
N GLU A 215 -1.70 -3.68 3.06
CA GLU A 215 -2.17 -2.32 2.83
C GLU A 215 -1.70 -1.83 1.46
N SER A 216 -2.60 -1.18 0.73
CA SER A 216 -2.33 -0.52 -0.53
C SER A 216 -2.61 0.97 -0.38
N ASN A 217 -1.60 1.81 -0.57
CA ASN A 217 -1.68 3.26 -0.44
C ASN A 217 -2.02 3.91 -1.78
N PHE A 218 -2.99 4.81 -1.76
CA PHE A 218 -3.47 5.56 -2.90
C PHE A 218 -3.45 7.05 -2.56
N ALA A 219 -2.50 7.78 -3.13
CA ALA A 219 -2.24 9.20 -2.86
C ALA A 219 -2.63 10.13 -4.02
N ASN A 220 -3.28 9.59 -5.08
CA ASN A 220 -3.64 10.36 -6.27
C ASN A 220 -5.01 9.93 -6.77
N PHE A 221 -5.86 10.90 -7.12
CA PHE A 221 -7.22 10.65 -7.59
C PHE A 221 -7.29 9.72 -8.81
N ALA A 222 -6.45 9.92 -9.81
CA ALA A 222 -6.44 9.07 -10.99
C ALA A 222 -6.11 7.61 -10.63
N HIS A 223 -5.17 7.43 -9.70
CA HIS A 223 -4.80 6.10 -9.18
C HIS A 223 -5.95 5.44 -8.42
N VAL A 224 -6.68 6.20 -7.60
CA VAL A 224 -7.91 5.72 -6.93
C VAL A 224 -8.94 5.30 -7.97
N ARG A 225 -9.31 6.19 -8.90
CA ARG A 225 -10.31 5.93 -9.94
C ARG A 225 -10.00 4.66 -10.73
N ASP A 226 -8.75 4.51 -11.17
CA ASP A 226 -8.34 3.41 -12.04
C ASP A 226 -8.32 2.05 -11.31
N ASN A 227 -7.97 2.06 -10.01
CA ASN A 227 -7.93 0.83 -9.22
C ASN A 227 -9.29 0.42 -8.67
N PHE A 228 -10.09 1.37 -8.22
CA PHE A 228 -11.42 1.10 -7.66
C PHE A 228 -12.52 1.06 -8.74
N LYS A 229 -12.21 1.41 -10.00
CA LYS A 229 -13.17 1.47 -11.12
C LYS A 229 -14.36 2.38 -10.82
N VAL A 230 -14.09 3.52 -10.20
CA VAL A 230 -15.09 4.54 -9.85
C VAL A 230 -15.00 5.74 -10.77
N THR A 231 -16.13 6.40 -11.02
CA THR A 231 -16.21 7.62 -11.85
C THR A 231 -15.92 8.88 -11.02
N SER A 232 -16.14 8.82 -9.70
CA SER A 232 -15.87 9.89 -8.76
C SER A 232 -15.01 9.38 -7.60
N ASN A 233 -14.26 10.29 -6.97
CA ASN A 233 -13.43 9.97 -5.81
C ASN A 233 -14.13 10.21 -4.48
N THR A 234 -15.46 10.14 -4.44
CA THR A 234 -16.19 10.32 -3.19
C THR A 234 -16.04 9.08 -2.29
N LEU A 235 -16.12 9.30 -0.97
CA LEU A 235 -16.07 8.21 0.01
C LEU A 235 -17.11 7.13 -0.30
N GLY A 236 -18.34 7.54 -0.62
CA GLY A 236 -19.41 6.62 -0.98
C GLY A 236 -19.11 5.81 -2.23
N ALA A 237 -18.59 6.42 -3.30
CA ALA A 237 -18.22 5.70 -4.52
C ALA A 237 -17.13 4.65 -4.24
N ILE A 238 -16.13 5.00 -3.43
CA ILE A 238 -15.03 4.09 -3.07
C ILE A 238 -15.54 2.93 -2.22
N LEU A 239 -16.33 3.20 -1.16
CA LEU A 239 -16.84 2.14 -0.29
C LEU A 239 -17.82 1.19 -1.01
N ASN A 240 -18.51 1.66 -2.06
CA ASN A 240 -19.38 0.84 -2.91
C ASN A 240 -18.64 0.13 -4.05
N SER A 241 -17.34 0.32 -4.23
CA SER A 241 -16.58 -0.38 -5.26
C SER A 241 -16.58 -1.89 -5.01
N GLN A 242 -16.76 -2.65 -6.09
CA GLN A 242 -16.75 -4.13 -6.07
C GLN A 242 -15.36 -4.69 -6.46
N GLU A 243 -14.36 -3.82 -6.58
CA GLU A 243 -13.03 -4.21 -7.04
C GLU A 243 -12.18 -4.74 -5.89
N ASN A 244 -11.59 -5.91 -6.08
CA ASN A 244 -10.60 -6.43 -5.14
C ASN A 244 -9.25 -5.75 -5.35
N VAL A 245 -9.12 -4.55 -4.80
CA VAL A 245 -7.98 -3.67 -5.02
C VAL A 245 -6.69 -4.25 -4.44
N ASN A 246 -6.76 -4.87 -3.25
CA ASN A 246 -5.59 -5.46 -2.61
C ASN A 246 -5.08 -6.69 -3.38
N LEU A 247 -5.97 -7.51 -3.96
CA LEU A 247 -5.57 -8.60 -4.84
C LEU A 247 -4.85 -8.06 -6.09
N LYS A 248 -5.43 -7.06 -6.76
CA LYS A 248 -4.80 -6.43 -7.94
C LYS A 248 -3.41 -5.88 -7.63
N MET A 249 -3.26 -5.22 -6.48
CA MET A 249 -1.96 -4.66 -6.07
C MET A 249 -0.96 -5.76 -5.76
N PHE A 250 -1.38 -6.83 -5.08
CA PHE A 250 -0.53 -7.97 -4.81
C PHE A 250 -0.10 -8.69 -6.11
N GLU A 251 -1.04 -8.93 -7.04
CA GLU A 251 -0.74 -9.51 -8.33
C GLU A 251 0.27 -8.68 -9.13
N ARG A 252 0.19 -7.36 -9.10
CA ARG A 252 1.20 -6.48 -9.73
C ARG A 252 2.59 -6.66 -9.12
N ILE A 253 2.65 -6.88 -7.81
CA ILE A 253 3.92 -7.08 -7.10
C ILE A 253 4.53 -8.43 -7.49
N ILE A 254 3.74 -9.49 -7.63
CA ILE A 254 4.24 -10.84 -7.90
C ILE A 254 4.29 -11.20 -9.39
N ASN A 255 3.35 -10.71 -10.22
CA ASN A 255 3.25 -11.08 -11.65
C ASN A 255 4.17 -10.28 -12.56
N GLY A 256 4.93 -9.32 -12.03
CA GLY A 256 6.00 -8.68 -12.80
C GLY A 256 7.25 -9.55 -12.95
N GLY A 257 7.39 -10.55 -12.09
CA GLY A 257 8.48 -11.51 -12.14
C GLY A 257 8.19 -12.63 -13.10
N LYS A 258 9.04 -12.80 -14.10
CA LYS A 258 9.07 -14.01 -14.90
C LYS A 258 9.52 -15.15 -13.99
N GLN A 259 8.70 -16.17 -13.87
CA GLN A 259 9.03 -17.34 -13.07
C GLN A 259 10.17 -18.10 -13.73
N LEU A 260 11.17 -18.43 -12.94
CA LEU A 260 12.33 -19.18 -13.38
C LEU A 260 12.13 -20.65 -13.09
N GLU A 261 12.33 -21.46 -14.09
CA GLU A 261 12.47 -22.89 -13.87
C GLU A 261 13.73 -23.19 -13.07
N LEU A 262 13.56 -23.81 -11.93
CA LEU A 262 14.63 -24.50 -11.23
C LEU A 262 14.75 -25.90 -11.85
N PHE A 263 15.71 -26.08 -12.73
CA PHE A 263 16.06 -27.35 -13.34
C PHE A 263 14.91 -28.08 -14.03
N SER A 264 14.88 -28.10 -15.33
CA SER A 264 14.21 -29.07 -16.15
C SER A 264 15.21 -29.76 -17.08
N ASP A 265 14.76 -30.81 -17.69
CA ASP A 265 15.42 -31.69 -18.62
C ASP A 265 16.24 -31.04 -19.77
N ALA A 266 16.35 -29.71 -19.75
CA ALA A 266 17.05 -28.90 -20.73
C ALA A 266 18.58 -29.16 -20.79
N TYR A 267 19.14 -29.81 -19.74
CA TYR A 267 20.57 -30.05 -19.67
C TYR A 267 21.02 -31.43 -20.23
N GLU A 268 20.09 -32.37 -20.42
CA GLU A 268 20.44 -33.73 -20.84
C GLU A 268 21.15 -33.78 -22.20
N ASN A 269 20.91 -32.82 -23.10
CA ASN A 269 21.47 -32.77 -24.43
C ASN A 269 22.58 -31.72 -24.63
N LEU A 270 23.00 -31.01 -23.58
CA LEU A 270 24.02 -29.96 -23.69
C LEU A 270 25.43 -30.52 -23.49
N LYS A 271 26.43 -29.95 -24.20
CA LYS A 271 27.84 -30.23 -23.96
C LYS A 271 28.23 -29.68 -22.57
N PHE A 272 29.18 -30.35 -21.92
CA PHE A 272 29.63 -29.96 -20.57
C PHE A 272 30.01 -28.49 -20.44
N HIS A 273 30.67 -27.92 -21.43
CA HIS A 273 31.04 -26.50 -21.48
C HIS A 273 29.80 -25.58 -21.45
N ASP A 274 28.75 -25.95 -22.16
CA ASP A 274 27.51 -25.13 -22.23
C ASP A 274 26.74 -25.24 -20.89
N ILE A 275 26.73 -26.41 -20.27
CA ILE A 275 26.17 -26.62 -18.93
C ILE A 275 26.87 -25.73 -17.92
N ILE A 276 28.21 -25.69 -17.91
CA ILE A 276 28.98 -24.85 -17.00
C ILE A 276 28.67 -23.37 -17.21
N LYS A 277 28.54 -22.91 -18.44
CA LYS A 277 28.18 -21.52 -18.74
C LYS A 277 26.76 -21.18 -18.21
N GLU A 278 25.81 -22.07 -18.42
CA GLU A 278 24.42 -21.86 -17.96
C GLU A 278 24.35 -21.85 -16.43
N ILE A 279 24.96 -22.80 -15.74
CA ILE A 279 25.02 -22.85 -14.27
C ILE A 279 25.68 -21.59 -13.72
N GLY A 280 26.75 -21.09 -14.34
CA GLY A 280 27.44 -19.88 -13.93
C GLY A 280 26.55 -18.64 -14.00
N TYR A 281 25.86 -18.40 -15.11
CA TYR A 281 24.96 -17.25 -15.23
C TYR A 281 23.72 -17.37 -14.35
N LYS A 282 23.17 -18.56 -14.21
CA LYS A 282 22.08 -18.83 -13.29
C LYS A 282 22.49 -18.58 -11.85
N GLY A 283 23.59 -19.17 -11.39
CA GLY A 283 24.11 -18.96 -10.05
C GLY A 283 24.45 -17.49 -9.76
N PHE A 284 24.91 -16.73 -10.77
CA PHE A 284 25.07 -15.30 -10.65
C PHE A 284 23.74 -14.58 -10.42
N LEU A 285 22.70 -14.89 -11.20
CA LEU A 285 21.37 -14.29 -11.04
C LEU A 285 20.73 -14.69 -9.72
N GLU A 286 20.94 -15.91 -9.24
CA GLU A 286 20.45 -16.39 -7.95
C GLU A 286 20.99 -15.56 -6.77
N LYS A 287 22.25 -15.13 -6.82
CA LYS A 287 22.85 -14.25 -5.79
C LYS A 287 22.11 -12.90 -5.68
N PHE A 288 21.43 -12.48 -6.70
CA PHE A 288 20.62 -11.26 -6.72
C PHE A 288 19.12 -11.56 -6.63
N ASN A 289 18.75 -12.80 -6.25
CA ASN A 289 17.35 -13.25 -6.25
C ASN A 289 16.67 -12.94 -7.59
N TYR A 290 17.39 -13.13 -8.69
CA TYR A 290 16.95 -12.82 -10.05
C TYR A 290 16.51 -11.37 -10.29
N ASN A 291 16.92 -10.44 -9.43
CA ASN A 291 16.71 -9.02 -9.66
C ASN A 291 17.71 -8.52 -10.72
N LEU A 292 17.22 -8.45 -11.96
CA LEU A 292 18.05 -8.04 -13.11
C LEU A 292 18.68 -6.66 -12.93
N ASN A 293 17.93 -5.71 -12.31
CA ASN A 293 18.46 -4.36 -12.07
C ASN A 293 19.56 -4.37 -11.01
N ALA A 294 19.42 -5.13 -9.93
CA ALA A 294 20.46 -5.29 -8.93
C ALA A 294 21.72 -5.94 -9.52
N ALA A 295 21.55 -6.98 -10.33
CA ALA A 295 22.64 -7.63 -11.05
C ALA A 295 23.37 -6.67 -12.03
N LYS A 296 22.61 -5.84 -12.77
CA LYS A 296 23.16 -4.81 -13.68
C LYS A 296 23.87 -3.70 -12.91
N THR A 297 23.34 -3.28 -11.75
CA THR A 297 24.00 -2.30 -10.87
C THR A 297 25.33 -2.82 -10.36
N PHE A 298 25.37 -4.08 -9.87
CA PHE A 298 26.61 -4.72 -9.45
C PHE A 298 27.64 -4.75 -10.59
N ILE A 299 27.22 -5.13 -11.82
CA ILE A 299 28.11 -5.13 -13.00
C ILE A 299 28.64 -3.71 -13.27
N SER A 300 27.80 -2.67 -13.10
CA SER A 300 28.22 -1.28 -13.33
C SER A 300 29.28 -0.83 -12.34
N VAL A 301 29.13 -1.23 -11.08
CA VAL A 301 30.10 -0.90 -10.01
C VAL A 301 31.40 -1.67 -10.21
N LYS A 302 31.31 -2.97 -10.51
CA LYS A 302 32.49 -3.83 -10.66
C LYS A 302 33.28 -3.57 -11.95
N TYR A 303 32.60 -3.15 -13.02
CA TYR A 303 33.18 -2.89 -14.34
C TYR A 303 32.79 -1.48 -14.81
N PRO A 304 33.35 -0.44 -14.21
CA PRO A 304 32.99 0.94 -14.55
C PRO A 304 33.42 1.27 -15.98
N ARG A 305 32.71 2.20 -16.59
CA ARG A 305 33.05 2.73 -17.93
C ARG A 305 34.37 3.50 -17.82
N THR A 306 35.28 3.21 -18.74
CA THR A 306 36.51 4.00 -18.95
C THR A 306 36.43 4.75 -20.28
N PRO A 307 37.27 5.81 -20.52
CA PRO A 307 37.29 6.50 -21.80
C PRO A 307 37.58 5.58 -23.00
N LYS A 308 38.31 4.48 -22.79
CA LYS A 308 38.75 3.55 -23.86
C LYS A 308 37.88 2.28 -23.94
N SER A 309 37.07 1.95 -22.95
CA SER A 309 36.29 0.70 -22.96
C SER A 309 35.09 0.75 -22.02
N ASN A 310 34.07 -0.03 -22.36
CA ASN A 310 32.88 -0.22 -21.52
C ASN A 310 32.56 -1.72 -21.37
N PRO A 311 33.40 -2.46 -20.63
CA PRO A 311 33.20 -3.90 -20.43
C PRO A 311 31.89 -4.20 -19.70
N GLY A 312 31.43 -3.34 -18.81
CA GLY A 312 30.17 -3.48 -18.09
C GLY A 312 28.96 -3.51 -19.03
N ALA A 313 28.96 -2.77 -20.14
CA ALA A 313 27.85 -2.80 -21.10
C ALA A 313 27.70 -4.17 -21.77
N ARG A 314 28.82 -4.84 -22.13
CA ARG A 314 28.83 -6.19 -22.71
C ARG A 314 28.27 -7.21 -21.70
N TYR A 315 28.73 -7.18 -20.46
CA TYR A 315 28.27 -8.11 -19.43
C TYR A 315 26.79 -7.91 -19.11
N LYS A 316 26.31 -6.65 -19.02
CA LYS A 316 24.88 -6.37 -18.85
C LYS A 316 24.03 -6.96 -19.96
N LYS A 317 24.44 -6.81 -21.22
CA LYS A 317 23.72 -7.36 -22.37
C LYS A 317 23.65 -8.89 -22.30
N ILE A 318 24.76 -9.54 -21.93
CA ILE A 318 24.81 -11.01 -21.77
C ILE A 318 23.84 -11.45 -20.66
N ILE A 319 23.87 -10.77 -19.48
CA ILE A 319 22.96 -11.11 -18.37
C ILE A 319 21.51 -10.86 -18.74
N GLU A 320 21.19 -9.80 -19.49
CA GLU A 320 19.83 -9.57 -20.01
C GLU A 320 19.36 -10.69 -20.94
N GLN A 321 20.22 -11.12 -21.85
CA GLN A 321 19.91 -12.22 -22.76
C GLN A 321 19.68 -13.53 -22.01
N LYS A 322 20.58 -13.86 -21.06
CA LYS A 322 20.48 -15.08 -20.26
C LYS A 322 19.28 -15.03 -19.31
N TYR A 323 18.99 -13.88 -18.72
CA TYR A 323 17.77 -13.68 -17.95
C TYR A 323 16.52 -13.93 -18.82
N ALA A 324 16.49 -13.38 -20.04
CA ALA A 324 15.39 -13.58 -20.97
C ALA A 324 15.25 -15.05 -21.42
N GLU A 325 16.36 -15.75 -21.64
CA GLU A 325 16.36 -17.18 -21.98
C GLU A 325 15.82 -18.02 -20.82
N LEU A 326 16.38 -17.84 -19.63
CA LEU A 326 15.97 -18.56 -18.41
C LEU A 326 14.52 -18.29 -17.98
N THR A 327 13.91 -17.19 -18.49
CA THR A 327 12.54 -16.81 -18.15
C THR A 327 11.54 -17.06 -19.30
N LYS A 328 11.97 -17.68 -20.41
CA LYS A 328 11.09 -17.98 -21.56
C LYS A 328 10.05 -19.03 -21.25
N ASP A 329 10.41 -20.07 -20.53
CA ASP A 329 9.50 -21.15 -20.16
C ASP A 329 8.84 -20.82 -18.82
N GLN A 330 7.62 -20.31 -18.91
CA GLN A 330 6.78 -20.02 -17.76
C GLN A 330 6.15 -21.32 -17.23
N ARG A 331 6.90 -22.21 -16.62
CA ARG A 331 6.31 -23.22 -15.75
C ARG A 331 6.04 -22.58 -14.39
N HIS A 332 4.80 -22.66 -13.95
CA HIS A 332 4.35 -22.07 -12.70
C HIS A 332 5.17 -22.60 -11.53
N PHE A 333 6.01 -21.74 -10.98
CA PHE A 333 6.61 -22.00 -9.68
C PHE A 333 5.50 -21.92 -8.64
N ASN A 334 5.02 -23.07 -8.22
CA ASN A 334 3.94 -23.16 -7.25
C ASN A 334 4.51 -22.87 -5.85
N ASN A 335 4.80 -21.57 -5.57
CA ASN A 335 5.18 -21.17 -4.23
C ASN A 335 3.92 -21.17 -3.36
N GLN A 336 3.79 -22.20 -2.52
CA GLN A 336 2.61 -22.40 -1.66
C GLN A 336 2.25 -21.16 -0.82
N PHE A 337 3.24 -20.33 -0.44
CA PHE A 337 3.01 -19.11 0.35
C PHE A 337 2.39 -17.99 -0.49
N ILE A 338 2.84 -17.82 -1.75
CA ILE A 338 2.25 -16.87 -2.70
C ILE A 338 0.83 -17.31 -3.04
N THR A 339 0.64 -18.60 -3.29
CA THR A 339 -0.70 -19.17 -3.54
C THR A 339 -1.62 -18.93 -2.36
N GLU A 340 -1.17 -19.18 -1.13
CA GLU A 340 -1.96 -18.95 0.08
C GLU A 340 -2.40 -17.49 0.21
N ILE A 341 -1.48 -16.51 0.04
CA ILE A 341 -1.84 -15.09 0.06
C ILE A 341 -2.86 -14.76 -1.02
N THR A 342 -2.62 -15.23 -2.25
CA THR A 342 -3.51 -14.97 -3.40
C THR A 342 -4.92 -15.52 -3.14
N GLU A 343 -5.05 -16.75 -2.67
CA GLU A 343 -6.37 -17.35 -2.35
C GLU A 343 -7.07 -16.62 -1.21
N LYS A 344 -6.34 -16.25 -0.16
CA LYS A 344 -6.89 -15.45 0.94
C LYS A 344 -7.34 -14.07 0.47
N LEU A 345 -6.59 -13.41 -0.42
CA LEU A 345 -7.00 -12.12 -1.00
C LEU A 345 -8.26 -12.24 -1.87
N LYS A 346 -8.47 -13.37 -2.56
CA LYS A 346 -9.69 -13.60 -3.36
C LYS A 346 -10.96 -13.70 -2.50
N THR A 347 -10.82 -14.14 -1.27
CA THR A 347 -11.97 -14.44 -0.37
C THR A 347 -12.13 -13.42 0.76
N ALA A 348 -11.24 -12.46 0.92
CA ALA A 348 -11.27 -11.45 1.98
C ALA A 348 -12.07 -10.21 1.59
#